data_61a8bfe969631bed728d8e1c28ac0cac
#
_entry.id   61a8bfe969631bed728d8e1c28ac0cac
#
_cell.length_a   1.000
_cell.length_b   1.000
_cell.length_c   1.000
_cell.angle_alpha   90.00
_cell.angle_beta   90.00
_cell.angle_gamma   90.00
#
_symmetry.space_group_name_H-M   'P 1'
#
loop_
_entity.id
_entity.type
_entity.pdbx_description
1 polymer ?
#
loop_
_entity_poly.entity_id
_entity_poly.type
_entity_poly.pdbx_seq_one_letter_code
_entity_poly.pdbx_strand_id
1 'polypeptide(L)'
;MTGMPGRATVDNEVRISSTHARSPLDLPASIGRLTALSADALGWSGTVLPPVKMLGRHVVPVAELVPDAHAERLCFGSEPVLDRAEISTWVWPEMDGRVPPPSAHLVGMLAPARHWRTALTAAVPFARFTSTAIIVPKSVTLAKDFMSTCLIRARQFGVAVLSAEADDVQVELEGRSFADAPPIEHTAVSRWVNEVVYQQLLAAEAPAPSRS
;
A
#
# COMPACT_ATOMS: atom_id res chain seq x y z
N MET A 1 -37.29 62.79 10.34
CA MET A 1 -36.37 62.68 9.17
C MET A 1 -35.45 61.51 9.40
N THR A 2 -35.74 60.46 8.72
CA THR A 2 -35.24 59.11 8.97
C THR A 2 -34.04 58.84 8.04
N GLY A 3 -32.86 58.64 8.62
CA GLY A 3 -31.66 58.27 7.91
C GLY A 3 -31.48 56.74 7.94
N MET A 4 -31.50 56.09 6.73
CA MET A 4 -31.18 54.66 6.57
C MET A 4 -29.68 54.41 6.73
N PRO A 5 -29.26 53.35 7.41
CA PRO A 5 -27.86 52.91 7.39
C PRO A 5 -27.60 52.05 6.13
N GLY A 6 -26.52 52.37 5.45
CA GLY A 6 -26.02 51.65 4.30
C GLY A 6 -25.62 50.22 4.58
N ARG A 7 -25.97 49.38 3.66
CA ARG A 7 -25.66 47.95 3.61
C ARG A 7 -24.21 47.77 3.16
N ALA A 8 -23.33 47.37 4.09
CA ALA A 8 -21.98 46.94 3.77
C ALA A 8 -22.04 45.54 3.14
N THR A 9 -21.71 45.42 1.89
CA THR A 9 -21.40 44.19 1.20
C THR A 9 -20.04 43.72 1.68
N VAL A 10 -20.04 42.65 2.45
CA VAL A 10 -18.80 41.94 2.81
C VAL A 10 -18.52 40.97 1.67
N ASP A 11 -17.62 41.35 0.76
CA ASP A 11 -17.00 40.44 -0.17
C ASP A 11 -16.14 39.45 0.61
N ASN A 12 -16.70 38.28 0.81
CA ASN A 12 -15.98 37.14 1.41
C ASN A 12 -15.23 36.42 0.28
N GLU A 13 -14.09 37.02 -0.15
CA GLU A 13 -13.12 36.33 -0.98
C GLU A 13 -12.53 35.18 -0.18
N VAL A 14 -13.09 33.99 -0.40
CA VAL A 14 -12.47 32.73 0.05
C VAL A 14 -11.16 32.58 -0.72
N ARG A 15 -10.08 33.09 -0.16
CA ARG A 15 -8.72 32.73 -0.56
C ARG A 15 -8.55 31.24 -0.31
N ILE A 16 -8.73 30.45 -1.36
CA ILE A 16 -8.24 29.09 -1.41
C ILE A 16 -6.72 29.21 -1.43
N SER A 17 -6.13 29.22 -0.23
CA SER A 17 -4.70 28.98 -0.07
C SER A 17 -4.45 27.62 -0.65
N SER A 18 -3.88 27.54 -1.84
CA SER A 18 -3.24 26.36 -2.36
C SER A 18 -2.07 26.07 -1.42
N THR A 19 -2.37 25.40 -0.31
CA THR A 19 -1.36 24.73 0.48
C THR A 19 -0.75 23.72 -0.47
N HIS A 20 0.42 24.06 -1.04
CA HIS A 20 1.30 23.06 -1.59
C HIS A 20 1.42 22.00 -0.51
N ALA A 21 0.73 20.88 -0.68
CA ALA A 21 0.91 19.72 0.15
C ALA A 21 2.40 19.40 0.04
N ARG A 22 3.18 19.79 1.05
CA ARG A 22 4.53 19.29 1.22
C ARG A 22 4.43 17.79 1.06
N SER A 23 5.16 17.26 0.08
CA SER A 23 5.29 15.83 -0.09
C SER A 23 5.62 15.25 1.29
N PRO A 24 4.77 14.41 1.89
CA PRO A 24 4.89 14.08 3.31
C PRO A 24 6.15 13.28 3.66
N LEU A 25 7.01 13.03 2.69
CA LEU A 25 8.17 12.16 2.81
C LEU A 25 9.38 12.86 2.14
N ASP A 26 10.28 13.43 2.96
CA ASP A 26 11.64 13.73 2.51
C ASP A 26 12.41 12.40 2.38
N LEU A 27 11.98 11.59 1.43
CA LEU A 27 12.72 10.42 1.00
C LEU A 27 13.80 10.85 0.01
N PRO A 28 14.92 10.12 -0.09
CA PRO A 28 16.04 10.51 -0.96
C PRO A 28 15.69 10.49 -2.45
N ALA A 29 14.64 9.79 -2.85
CA ALA A 29 14.14 9.72 -4.22
C ALA A 29 12.60 9.58 -4.26
N SER A 30 12.01 9.55 -5.47
CA SER A 30 10.58 9.33 -5.63
C SER A 30 10.15 7.97 -5.05
N ILE A 31 8.93 7.88 -4.50
CA ILE A 31 8.40 6.64 -3.92
C ILE A 31 8.44 5.51 -4.95
N GLY A 32 8.03 5.76 -6.20
CA GLY A 32 8.02 4.73 -7.24
C GLY A 32 9.42 4.15 -7.52
N ARG A 33 10.45 5.01 -7.57
CA ARG A 33 11.84 4.54 -7.76
C ARG A 33 12.33 3.74 -6.57
N LEU A 34 12.13 4.25 -5.35
CA LEU A 34 12.56 3.56 -4.13
C LEU A 34 11.88 2.20 -3.96
N THR A 35 10.59 2.12 -4.26
CA THR A 35 9.84 0.87 -4.13
C THR A 35 10.24 -0.15 -5.21
N ALA A 36 10.54 0.29 -6.43
CA ALA A 36 11.08 -0.60 -7.47
C ALA A 36 12.43 -1.19 -7.05
N LEU A 37 13.39 -0.34 -6.65
CA LEU A 37 14.70 -0.79 -6.17
C LEU A 37 14.58 -1.71 -4.94
N SER A 38 13.61 -1.43 -4.06
CA SER A 38 13.38 -2.25 -2.86
C SER A 38 12.80 -3.61 -3.20
N ALA A 39 11.88 -3.70 -4.17
CA ALA A 39 11.34 -4.97 -4.63
C ALA A 39 12.46 -5.83 -5.26
N ASP A 40 13.29 -5.23 -6.10
CA ASP A 40 14.44 -5.90 -6.70
C ASP A 40 15.43 -6.40 -5.63
N ALA A 41 15.79 -5.56 -4.65
CA ALA A 41 16.68 -5.92 -3.56
C ALA A 41 16.16 -7.05 -2.65
N LEU A 42 14.83 -7.19 -2.55
CA LEU A 42 14.17 -8.26 -1.80
C LEU A 42 13.91 -9.51 -2.66
N GLY A 43 14.20 -9.47 -3.96
CA GLY A 43 13.88 -10.54 -4.91
C GLY A 43 12.38 -10.76 -5.09
N TRP A 44 11.56 -9.71 -4.91
CA TRP A 44 10.12 -9.80 -5.09
C TRP A 44 9.78 -9.65 -6.57
N SER A 45 9.19 -10.71 -7.14
CA SER A 45 8.62 -10.69 -8.49
C SER A 45 7.30 -9.92 -8.51
N GLY A 46 6.87 -9.53 -9.72
CA GLY A 46 5.58 -8.91 -9.93
C GLY A 46 5.62 -7.40 -10.14
N THR A 47 4.45 -6.81 -10.28
CA THR A 47 4.27 -5.39 -10.57
C THR A 47 4.26 -4.57 -9.29
N VAL A 48 5.13 -3.56 -9.21
CA VAL A 48 5.09 -2.54 -8.16
C VAL A 48 3.96 -1.58 -8.48
N LEU A 49 2.92 -1.58 -7.66
CA LEU A 49 1.72 -0.79 -7.87
C LEU A 49 1.85 0.63 -7.31
N PRO A 50 0.98 1.56 -7.73
CA PRO A 50 0.94 2.89 -7.14
C PRO A 50 0.69 2.88 -5.62
N PRO A 51 1.18 3.91 -4.88
CA PRO A 51 0.86 4.06 -3.47
C PRO A 51 -0.65 4.11 -3.23
N VAL A 52 -1.11 3.33 -2.28
CA VAL A 52 -2.53 3.23 -1.93
C VAL A 52 -2.76 3.34 -0.43
N LYS A 53 -3.92 3.86 -0.04
CA LYS A 53 -4.34 3.91 1.36
C LYS A 53 -5.20 2.70 1.69
N MET A 54 -4.63 1.74 2.42
CA MET A 54 -5.32 0.55 2.93
C MET A 54 -5.23 0.46 4.44
N LEU A 55 -6.29 0.04 5.13
CA LEU A 55 -6.37 -0.05 6.59
C LEU A 55 -5.92 1.25 7.30
N GLY A 56 -6.20 2.41 6.68
CA GLY A 56 -5.78 3.71 7.19
C GLY A 56 -4.28 4.04 7.02
N ARG A 57 -3.52 3.23 6.29
CA ARG A 57 -2.08 3.37 6.07
C ARG A 57 -1.75 3.55 4.59
N HIS A 58 -0.71 4.33 4.30
CA HIS A 58 -0.17 4.45 2.94
C HIS A 58 0.90 3.38 2.75
N VAL A 59 0.69 2.55 1.75
CA VAL A 59 1.56 1.41 1.41
C VAL A 59 1.65 1.26 -0.11
N VAL A 60 2.63 0.51 -0.56
CA VAL A 60 2.85 0.19 -1.98
C VAL A 60 2.81 -1.33 -2.13
N PRO A 61 1.79 -1.89 -2.78
CA PRO A 61 1.73 -3.32 -3.04
C PRO A 61 2.70 -3.73 -4.15
N VAL A 62 3.24 -4.95 -4.04
CA VAL A 62 3.90 -5.67 -5.12
C VAL A 62 3.08 -6.92 -5.37
N ALA A 63 2.56 -7.11 -6.58
CA ALA A 63 1.60 -8.15 -6.86
C ALA A 63 1.64 -8.63 -8.31
N GLU A 64 1.05 -9.80 -8.52
CA GLU A 64 0.88 -10.44 -9.83
C GLU A 64 -0.59 -10.82 -10.01
N LEU A 65 -1.06 -10.89 -11.27
CA LEU A 65 -2.34 -11.50 -11.58
C LEU A 65 -2.24 -13.01 -11.41
N VAL A 66 -3.30 -13.62 -10.91
CA VAL A 66 -3.49 -15.07 -10.96
C VAL A 66 -4.23 -15.39 -12.26
N PRO A 67 -3.55 -15.94 -13.30
CA PRO A 67 -4.08 -15.97 -14.66
C PRO A 67 -5.44 -16.67 -14.77
N ASP A 68 -5.60 -17.84 -14.17
CA ASP A 68 -6.83 -18.62 -14.25
C ASP A 68 -8.00 -17.91 -13.56
N ALA A 69 -7.78 -17.39 -12.34
CA ALA A 69 -8.78 -16.66 -11.60
C ALA A 69 -9.16 -15.32 -12.27
N HIS A 70 -8.18 -14.65 -12.88
CA HIS A 70 -8.41 -13.45 -13.67
C HIS A 70 -9.26 -13.77 -14.92
N ALA A 71 -8.90 -14.80 -15.67
CA ALA A 71 -9.65 -15.24 -16.86
C ALA A 71 -11.10 -15.62 -16.49
N GLU A 72 -11.30 -16.33 -15.39
CA GLU A 72 -12.62 -16.69 -14.89
C GLU A 72 -13.47 -15.43 -14.62
N ARG A 73 -12.91 -14.43 -13.91
CA ARG A 73 -13.62 -13.17 -13.66
C ARG A 73 -13.98 -12.42 -14.92
N LEU A 74 -13.09 -12.38 -15.91
CA LEU A 74 -13.38 -11.77 -17.21
C LEU A 74 -14.53 -12.47 -17.92
N CYS A 75 -14.56 -13.80 -17.91
CA CYS A 75 -15.63 -14.58 -18.52
C CYS A 75 -17.00 -14.32 -17.88
N PHE A 76 -17.04 -14.14 -16.56
CA PHE A 76 -18.28 -13.86 -15.83
C PHE A 76 -18.61 -12.37 -15.70
N GLY A 77 -17.77 -11.47 -16.19
CA GLY A 77 -17.94 -10.03 -16.03
C GLY A 77 -17.89 -9.57 -14.58
N SER A 78 -17.13 -10.29 -13.73
CA SER A 78 -17.05 -10.03 -12.29
C SER A 78 -16.00 -8.97 -11.98
N GLU A 79 -16.44 -7.75 -11.67
CA GLU A 79 -15.56 -6.65 -11.28
C GLU A 79 -14.98 -6.85 -9.88
N PRO A 80 -13.86 -6.16 -9.51
CA PRO A 80 -13.34 -6.15 -8.16
C PRO A 80 -14.36 -5.61 -7.16
N VAL A 81 -14.58 -6.33 -6.06
CA VAL A 81 -15.50 -5.92 -5.00
C VAL A 81 -14.74 -5.13 -3.94
N LEU A 82 -15.13 -3.88 -3.69
CA LEU A 82 -14.47 -3.01 -2.73
C LEU A 82 -15.28 -2.79 -1.45
N ASP A 83 -16.56 -3.19 -1.45
CA ASP A 83 -17.40 -3.08 -0.27
C ASP A 83 -16.97 -4.09 0.79
N ARG A 84 -16.50 -3.57 1.92
CA ARG A 84 -16.07 -4.40 3.05
C ARG A 84 -17.22 -5.16 3.69
N ALA A 85 -18.43 -4.64 3.66
CA ALA A 85 -19.60 -5.32 4.23
C ALA A 85 -19.91 -6.56 3.41
N GLU A 86 -19.88 -6.46 2.09
CA GLU A 86 -20.07 -7.59 1.19
C GLU A 86 -18.96 -8.63 1.40
N ILE A 87 -17.67 -8.21 1.36
CA ILE A 87 -16.54 -9.12 1.54
C ILE A 87 -16.54 -9.80 2.93
N SER A 88 -17.09 -9.14 3.95
CA SER A 88 -17.19 -9.76 5.28
C SER A 88 -18.09 -10.99 5.30
N THR A 89 -19.01 -11.11 4.35
CA THR A 89 -19.87 -12.30 4.22
C THR A 89 -19.17 -13.44 3.49
N TRP A 90 -18.13 -13.16 2.71
CA TRP A 90 -17.42 -14.15 1.90
C TRP A 90 -16.67 -15.22 2.70
N VAL A 91 -16.40 -14.95 3.97
CA VAL A 91 -15.75 -15.90 4.88
C VAL A 91 -16.76 -16.77 5.65
N TRP A 92 -18.04 -16.66 5.36
CA TRP A 92 -19.06 -17.50 5.96
C TRP A 92 -19.08 -18.90 5.28
N PRO A 93 -19.27 -19.98 6.03
CA PRO A 93 -19.30 -21.33 5.47
C PRO A 93 -20.31 -21.52 4.33
N GLU A 94 -21.43 -20.80 4.37
CA GLU A 94 -22.50 -20.87 3.37
C GLU A 94 -22.09 -20.24 2.02
N MET A 95 -21.02 -19.46 2.02
CA MET A 95 -20.49 -18.80 0.83
C MET A 95 -19.39 -19.63 0.13
N ASP A 96 -19.01 -20.76 0.72
CA ASP A 96 -17.99 -21.62 0.12
C ASP A 96 -18.41 -22.07 -1.29
N GLY A 97 -17.49 -21.99 -2.23
CA GLY A 97 -17.72 -22.26 -3.65
C GLY A 97 -18.59 -21.25 -4.41
N ARG A 98 -19.05 -20.17 -3.75
CA ARG A 98 -19.84 -19.08 -4.37
C ARG A 98 -19.06 -17.78 -4.52
N VAL A 99 -17.94 -17.68 -3.84
CA VAL A 99 -17.08 -16.50 -3.84
C VAL A 99 -16.04 -16.64 -4.95
N PRO A 100 -15.79 -15.60 -5.76
CA PRO A 100 -14.76 -15.69 -6.80
C PRO A 100 -13.39 -15.94 -6.15
N PRO A 101 -12.52 -16.73 -6.80
CA PRO A 101 -11.17 -16.95 -6.27
C PRO A 101 -10.35 -15.65 -6.24
N PRO A 102 -9.33 -15.56 -5.37
CA PRO A 102 -8.42 -14.41 -5.37
C PRO A 102 -7.72 -14.28 -6.73
N SER A 103 -7.91 -13.14 -7.39
CA SER A 103 -7.37 -12.90 -8.74
C SER A 103 -6.05 -12.13 -8.75
N ALA A 104 -5.58 -11.71 -7.55
CA ALA A 104 -4.26 -11.15 -7.35
C ALA A 104 -3.45 -12.01 -6.39
N HIS A 105 -2.19 -12.26 -6.72
CA HIS A 105 -1.19 -12.79 -5.80
C HIS A 105 -0.40 -11.63 -5.22
N LEU A 106 -0.58 -11.37 -3.93
CA LEU A 106 0.15 -10.30 -3.22
C LEU A 106 1.52 -10.83 -2.78
N VAL A 107 2.55 -10.50 -3.54
CA VAL A 107 3.95 -10.89 -3.26
C VAL A 107 4.46 -10.18 -2.01
N GLY A 108 4.18 -8.88 -1.89
CA GLY A 108 4.61 -8.13 -0.73
C GLY A 108 3.98 -6.74 -0.61
N MET A 109 4.26 -6.12 0.54
CA MET A 109 3.78 -4.78 0.87
C MET A 109 4.93 -3.91 1.35
N LEU A 110 5.19 -2.81 0.66
CA LEU A 110 6.24 -1.84 0.98
C LEU A 110 5.63 -0.65 1.72
N ALA A 111 6.29 -0.20 2.79
CA ALA A 111 5.87 0.97 3.57
C ALA A 111 7.02 1.99 3.64
N PRO A 112 7.16 2.88 2.64
CA PRO A 112 8.15 3.94 2.66
C PRO A 112 7.75 5.05 3.64
N ALA A 113 8.67 5.46 4.52
CA ALA A 113 8.45 6.61 5.39
C ALA A 113 9.77 7.19 5.90
N ARG A 114 9.76 8.50 6.23
CA ARG A 114 10.92 9.18 6.81
C ARG A 114 11.35 8.61 8.17
N HIS A 115 10.37 8.14 8.95
CA HIS A 115 10.60 7.64 10.30
C HIS A 115 10.24 6.15 10.38
N TRP A 116 11.14 5.33 10.92
CA TRP A 116 10.94 3.90 11.04
C TRP A 116 9.68 3.51 11.83
N ARG A 117 9.28 4.30 12.87
CA ARG A 117 8.06 4.03 13.63
C ARG A 117 6.81 4.15 12.78
N THR A 118 6.75 5.18 11.93
CA THR A 118 5.64 5.39 10.99
C THR A 118 5.60 4.27 9.95
N ALA A 119 6.77 3.93 9.37
CA ALA A 119 6.88 2.86 8.39
C ALA A 119 6.44 1.51 8.99
N LEU A 120 6.95 1.16 10.17
CA LEU A 120 6.62 -0.09 10.83
C LEU A 120 5.13 -0.16 11.20
N THR A 121 4.55 0.94 11.70
CA THR A 121 3.11 1.02 11.97
C THR A 121 2.26 0.84 10.71
N ALA A 122 2.77 1.23 9.55
CA ALA A 122 2.09 1.02 8.26
C ALA A 122 2.22 -0.43 7.77
N ALA A 123 3.38 -1.07 7.94
CA ALA A 123 3.66 -2.42 7.46
C ALA A 123 3.02 -3.53 8.31
N VAL A 124 3.07 -3.41 9.64
CA VAL A 124 2.66 -4.48 10.59
C VAL A 124 1.27 -5.06 10.34
N PRO A 125 0.22 -4.30 10.01
CA PRO A 125 -1.10 -4.88 9.74
C PRO A 125 -1.12 -5.92 8.61
N PHE A 126 -0.18 -5.81 7.67
CA PHE A 126 -0.08 -6.68 6.49
C PHE A 126 0.84 -7.89 6.72
N ALA A 127 1.77 -7.82 7.69
CA ALA A 127 2.74 -8.88 8.00
C ALA A 127 2.11 -10.22 8.44
N ARG A 128 0.80 -10.27 8.59
CA ARG A 128 0.05 -11.48 8.95
C ARG A 128 -0.28 -12.35 7.73
N PHE A 129 -0.30 -11.79 6.55
CA PHE A 129 -0.78 -12.48 5.35
C PHE A 129 0.05 -12.21 4.08
N THR A 130 1.10 -11.41 4.16
CA THR A 130 2.04 -11.20 3.05
C THR A 130 3.42 -10.81 3.56
N SER A 131 4.45 -10.96 2.73
CA SER A 131 5.77 -10.40 3.00
C SER A 131 5.66 -8.89 3.14
N THR A 132 6.35 -8.30 4.11
CA THR A 132 6.29 -6.84 4.33
C THR A 132 7.66 -6.26 4.54
N ALA A 133 7.85 -5.03 4.05
CA ALA A 133 9.09 -4.31 4.24
C ALA A 133 8.85 -2.82 4.52
N ILE A 134 9.72 -2.22 5.31
CA ILE A 134 9.78 -0.78 5.50
C ILE A 134 10.98 -0.21 4.75
N ILE A 135 10.80 0.98 4.20
CA ILE A 135 11.87 1.73 3.52
C ILE A 135 12.07 3.04 4.26
N VAL A 136 13.27 3.26 4.77
CA VAL A 136 13.63 4.48 5.53
C VAL A 136 14.88 5.12 4.94
N PRO A 137 15.08 6.44 5.10
CA PRO A 137 16.32 7.08 4.70
C PRO A 137 17.54 6.48 5.41
N LYS A 138 18.68 6.38 4.75
CA LYS A 138 19.95 5.89 5.31
C LYS A 138 20.31 6.60 6.61
N SER A 139 20.04 7.90 6.72
CA SER A 139 20.28 8.68 7.94
C SER A 139 19.59 8.13 9.19
N VAL A 140 18.49 7.38 9.03
CA VAL A 140 17.75 6.76 10.14
C VAL A 140 18.56 5.63 10.78
N THR A 141 19.42 4.95 10.03
CA THR A 141 20.26 3.85 10.56
C THR A 141 21.30 4.34 11.58
N LEU A 142 21.63 5.64 11.56
CA LEU A 142 22.54 6.26 12.49
C LEU A 142 21.89 6.62 13.84
N ALA A 143 20.57 6.51 13.93
CA ALA A 143 19.84 6.82 15.17
C ALA A 143 20.12 5.75 16.24
N LYS A 144 20.33 6.17 17.49
CA LYS A 144 20.63 5.27 18.62
C LYS A 144 19.60 4.17 18.83
N ASP A 145 18.34 4.43 18.51
CA ASP A 145 17.22 3.51 18.68
C ASP A 145 17.01 2.59 17.44
N PHE A 146 17.77 2.78 16.36
CA PHE A 146 17.63 1.96 15.17
C PHE A 146 17.96 0.50 15.44
N MET A 147 19.17 0.21 15.92
CA MET A 147 19.60 -1.17 16.23
C MET A 147 18.83 -1.76 17.40
N SER A 148 18.69 -0.99 18.49
CA SER A 148 18.14 -1.48 19.75
C SER A 148 16.61 -1.60 19.79
N THR A 149 15.90 -0.91 18.90
CA THR A 149 14.45 -0.88 18.94
C THR A 149 13.82 -1.18 17.58
N CYS A 150 14.26 -0.51 16.48
CA CYS A 150 13.68 -0.70 15.17
C CYS A 150 13.88 -2.13 14.67
N LEU A 151 15.13 -2.61 14.59
CA LEU A 151 15.42 -3.95 14.06
C LEU A 151 14.83 -5.05 14.93
N ILE A 152 14.83 -4.89 16.27
CA ILE A 152 14.22 -5.88 17.17
C ILE A 152 12.72 -5.99 16.92
N ARG A 153 12.01 -4.86 16.83
CA ARG A 153 10.57 -4.86 16.56
C ARG A 153 10.25 -5.38 15.15
N ALA A 154 11.01 -4.96 14.13
CA ALA A 154 10.84 -5.46 12.78
C ALA A 154 10.98 -6.98 12.72
N ARG A 155 12.00 -7.54 13.38
CA ARG A 155 12.19 -9.00 13.50
C ARG A 155 11.03 -9.69 14.20
N GLN A 156 10.50 -9.12 15.28
CA GLN A 156 9.34 -9.69 16.00
C GLN A 156 8.11 -9.83 15.11
N PHE A 157 7.90 -8.85 14.20
CA PHE A 157 6.76 -8.86 13.27
C PHE A 157 7.08 -9.56 11.94
N GLY A 158 8.33 -9.97 11.71
CA GLY A 158 8.77 -10.56 10.45
C GLY A 158 8.83 -9.54 9.29
N VAL A 159 9.03 -8.25 9.59
CA VAL A 159 9.10 -7.15 8.63
C VAL A 159 10.53 -6.93 8.20
N ALA A 160 10.81 -6.89 6.89
CA ALA A 160 12.11 -6.49 6.36
C ALA A 160 12.37 -5.00 6.59
N VAL A 161 13.62 -4.63 6.74
CA VAL A 161 14.03 -3.23 6.89
C VAL A 161 15.03 -2.89 5.81
N LEU A 162 14.71 -1.86 5.01
CA LEU A 162 15.59 -1.33 3.98
C LEU A 162 15.94 0.12 4.29
N SER A 163 17.19 0.47 4.07
CA SER A 163 17.66 1.85 4.08
C SER A 163 17.90 2.33 2.66
N ALA A 164 17.51 3.57 2.37
CA ALA A 164 17.62 4.16 1.06
C ALA A 164 18.51 5.41 1.07
N GLU A 165 19.37 5.54 0.06
CA GLU A 165 20.19 6.70 -0.17
C GLU A 165 20.22 7.01 -1.68
N ALA A 166 19.62 8.15 -2.08
CA ALA A 166 19.50 8.54 -3.48
C ALA A 166 18.98 7.40 -4.39
N ASP A 167 19.84 6.73 -5.10
CA ASP A 167 19.53 5.69 -6.07
C ASP A 167 19.94 4.29 -5.60
N ASP A 168 20.26 4.14 -4.32
CA ASP A 168 20.68 2.86 -3.72
C ASP A 168 19.78 2.46 -2.56
N VAL A 169 19.54 1.15 -2.44
CA VAL A 169 18.74 0.56 -1.37
C VAL A 169 19.49 -0.63 -0.79
N GLN A 170 19.69 -0.61 0.52
CA GLN A 170 20.37 -1.67 1.25
C GLN A 170 19.41 -2.39 2.19
N VAL A 171 19.44 -3.72 2.19
CA VAL A 171 18.70 -4.55 3.14
C VAL A 171 19.45 -4.57 4.47
N GLU A 172 18.87 -3.98 5.49
CA GLU A 172 19.41 -3.94 6.87
C GLU A 172 18.93 -5.13 7.71
N LEU A 173 17.76 -5.65 7.38
CA LEU A 173 17.16 -6.83 8.02
C LEU A 173 16.24 -7.54 7.03
N GLU A 174 16.45 -8.82 6.85
CA GLU A 174 15.52 -9.67 6.10
C GLU A 174 14.23 -9.92 6.89
N GLY A 175 13.11 -9.93 6.17
CA GLY A 175 11.79 -10.21 6.71
C GLY A 175 11.41 -11.68 6.59
N ARG A 176 10.16 -11.98 7.00
CA ARG A 176 9.56 -13.29 6.74
C ARG A 176 9.16 -13.38 5.27
N SER A 177 9.57 -14.44 4.59
CA SER A 177 9.04 -14.79 3.28
C SER A 177 7.72 -15.58 3.42
N PHE A 178 6.78 -15.27 2.55
CA PHE A 178 5.53 -16.02 2.39
C PHE A 178 5.51 -16.83 1.09
N ALA A 179 6.58 -16.79 0.29
CA ALA A 179 6.65 -17.51 -0.99
C ALA A 179 6.42 -19.02 -0.83
N ASP A 180 6.99 -19.60 0.24
CA ASP A 180 6.89 -21.04 0.54
C ASP A 180 5.92 -21.36 1.69
N ALA A 181 5.16 -20.34 2.16
CA ALA A 181 4.21 -20.56 3.24
C ALA A 181 2.97 -21.29 2.72
N PRO A 182 2.36 -22.19 3.52
CA PRO A 182 1.09 -22.80 3.15
C PRO A 182 0.03 -21.69 2.94
N PRO A 183 -0.97 -21.94 2.07
CA PRO A 183 -2.04 -20.98 1.85
C PRO A 183 -2.64 -20.53 3.18
N ILE A 184 -2.59 -19.23 3.43
CA ILE A 184 -3.18 -18.68 4.64
C ILE A 184 -4.69 -18.66 4.45
N GLU A 185 -5.42 -19.14 5.46
CA GLU A 185 -6.87 -19.02 5.50
C GLU A 185 -7.28 -17.56 5.29
N HIS A 186 -8.08 -17.32 4.27
CA HIS A 186 -8.47 -15.98 3.88
C HIS A 186 -9.43 -15.38 4.93
N THR A 187 -8.98 -14.32 5.57
CA THR A 187 -9.84 -13.48 6.39
C THR A 187 -10.56 -12.44 5.52
N ALA A 188 -11.66 -11.86 6.01
CA ALA A 188 -12.34 -10.76 5.32
C ALA A 188 -11.37 -9.59 4.99
N VAL A 189 -10.39 -9.34 5.86
CA VAL A 189 -9.38 -8.29 5.65
C VAL A 189 -8.45 -8.66 4.50
N SER A 190 -7.88 -9.86 4.48
CA SER A 190 -6.97 -10.30 3.41
C SER A 190 -7.70 -10.39 2.08
N ARG A 191 -8.96 -10.83 2.06
CA ARG A 191 -9.82 -10.82 0.88
C ARG A 191 -10.04 -9.42 0.34
N TRP A 192 -10.39 -8.49 1.21
CA TRP A 192 -10.59 -7.08 0.81
C TRP A 192 -9.29 -6.46 0.26
N VAL A 193 -8.14 -6.71 0.90
CA VAL A 193 -6.84 -6.25 0.40
C VAL A 193 -6.57 -6.82 -1.00
N ASN A 194 -6.88 -8.11 -1.22
CA ASN A 194 -6.73 -8.76 -2.52
C ASN A 194 -7.59 -8.07 -3.60
N GLU A 195 -8.84 -7.75 -3.30
CA GLU A 195 -9.74 -7.05 -4.24
C GLU A 195 -9.23 -5.63 -4.60
N VAL A 196 -8.73 -4.88 -3.60
CA VAL A 196 -8.12 -3.56 -3.84
C VAL A 196 -6.88 -3.67 -4.72
N VAL A 197 -6.03 -4.67 -4.46
CA VAL A 197 -4.82 -4.92 -5.25
C VAL A 197 -5.18 -5.36 -6.67
N TYR A 198 -6.17 -6.23 -6.82
CA TYR A 198 -6.68 -6.66 -8.12
C TYR A 198 -7.19 -5.48 -8.96
N GLN A 199 -7.97 -4.58 -8.35
CA GLN A 199 -8.40 -3.35 -9.02
C GLN A 199 -7.23 -2.52 -9.53
N GLN A 200 -6.15 -2.39 -8.74
CA GLN A 200 -4.97 -1.62 -9.15
C GLN A 200 -4.19 -2.31 -10.28
N LEU A 201 -4.10 -3.65 -10.26
CA LEU A 201 -3.48 -4.40 -11.35
C LEU A 201 -4.23 -4.17 -12.66
N LEU A 202 -5.56 -4.25 -12.66
CA LEU A 202 -6.38 -3.96 -13.84
C LEU A 202 -6.18 -2.52 -14.34
N ALA A 203 -6.08 -1.56 -13.43
CA ALA A 203 -5.83 -0.17 -13.80
C ALA A 203 -4.42 0.05 -14.38
N ALA A 204 -3.43 -0.75 -13.95
CA ALA A 204 -2.06 -0.69 -14.47
C ALA A 204 -1.92 -1.34 -15.86
N GLU A 205 -2.74 -2.34 -16.16
CA GLU A 205 -2.79 -3.00 -17.48
C GLU A 205 -3.62 -2.23 -18.52
N ALA A 206 -4.53 -1.37 -18.07
CA ALA A 206 -5.33 -0.56 -18.97
C ALA A 206 -4.43 0.36 -19.81
N PRO A 207 -4.55 0.37 -21.16
CA PRO A 207 -3.76 1.26 -21.99
C PRO A 207 -4.03 2.72 -21.59
N ALA A 208 -2.95 3.49 -21.43
CA ALA A 208 -3.07 4.92 -21.09
C ALA A 208 -4.02 5.60 -22.10
N PRO A 209 -4.99 6.40 -21.62
CA PRO A 209 -5.90 7.10 -22.53
C PRO A 209 -5.05 7.96 -23.48
N SER A 210 -5.19 7.70 -24.81
CA SER A 210 -4.54 8.48 -25.86
C SER A 210 -4.96 9.94 -25.66
N ARG A 211 -4.02 10.79 -25.30
CA ARG A 211 -4.24 12.23 -25.25
C ARG A 211 -4.51 12.70 -26.70
N SER A 212 -5.76 12.95 -27.01
CA SER A 212 -6.20 13.63 -28.22
C SER A 212 -5.93 15.11 -28.11
#